data_c192feb82606a498f9e06c6eda3d4ba5
#
_entry.id   c192feb82606a498f9e06c6eda3d4ba5
#
_cell.length_a   1.000
_cell.length_b   1.000
_cell.length_c   1.000
_cell.angle_alpha   90.00
_cell.angle_beta   90.00
_cell.angle_gamma   90.00
#
_symmetry.space_group_name_H-M   'P 1'
#
loop_
_entity.id
_entity.type
_entity.pdbx_description
1 polymer ?
#
loop_
_entity_poly.entity_id
_entity_poly.type
_entity_poly.pdbx_seq_one_letter_code
_entity_poly.pdbx_strand_id
1 'polypeptide(L)'
;MLSEDLIALAMERMRPYACEGFVRGRGPRGADLMFVGEAPGKTELEVGKPFTGQAGKVFSGYLDRLGVTREEVFITSAVRSRPYKIIEKVVDGKKVIKNYNRTPNKKEILAHAPILDEEIRQVQPKILIPMGKTAVWRLTGWNTSMQEITGRLFETSIMELESLDQKTYRPTKEKYSVFPIYHPAAILYARRLEAKAYQDIDQLKQLKDSI
;
A
#
# COMPACT_ATOMS: atom_id res chain seq x y z
N MET A 1 -9.86 -9.46 12.82
CA MET A 1 -9.72 -7.98 12.84
C MET A 1 -8.45 -7.65 13.62
N LEU A 2 -7.75 -6.58 13.26
CA LEU A 2 -6.60 -6.09 14.04
C LEU A 2 -7.04 -5.83 15.48
N SER A 3 -6.22 -6.22 16.46
CA SER A 3 -6.48 -5.85 17.86
C SER A 3 -6.24 -4.36 18.07
N GLU A 4 -6.97 -3.75 18.99
CA GLU A 4 -6.77 -2.34 19.36
C GLU A 4 -5.36 -2.12 19.95
N ASP A 5 -4.82 -3.10 20.66
CA ASP A 5 -3.46 -3.04 21.21
C ASP A 5 -2.40 -2.96 20.10
N LEU A 6 -2.57 -3.74 19.02
CA LEU A 6 -1.65 -3.69 17.89
C LEU A 6 -1.71 -2.34 17.15
N ILE A 7 -2.89 -1.77 17.03
CA ILE A 7 -3.10 -0.44 16.47
C ILE A 7 -2.46 0.62 17.36
N ALA A 8 -2.70 0.55 18.67
CA ALA A 8 -2.10 1.47 19.65
C ALA A 8 -0.57 1.41 19.61
N LEU A 9 0.01 0.22 19.52
CA LEU A 9 1.46 0.02 19.37
C LEU A 9 1.99 0.69 18.10
N ALA A 10 1.31 0.49 16.96
CA ALA A 10 1.73 1.10 15.69
C ALA A 10 1.63 2.63 15.74
N MET A 11 0.58 3.17 16.31
CA MET A 11 0.40 4.62 16.49
C MET A 11 1.46 5.20 17.44
N GLU A 12 1.78 4.52 18.55
CA GLU A 12 2.85 4.94 19.47
C GLU A 12 4.21 4.98 18.75
N ARG A 13 4.51 3.94 17.95
CA ARG A 13 5.73 3.91 17.15
C ARG A 13 5.81 5.01 16.10
N MET A 14 4.66 5.51 15.63
CA MET A 14 4.58 6.61 14.67
C MET A 14 4.69 7.99 15.31
N ARG A 15 4.46 8.13 16.62
CA ARG A 15 4.46 9.42 17.33
C ARG A 15 5.67 10.32 17.06
N PRO A 16 6.92 9.80 16.92
CA PRO A 16 8.10 10.63 16.65
C PRO A 16 8.16 11.20 15.23
N TYR A 17 7.28 10.79 14.32
CA TYR A 17 7.35 11.15 12.90
C TYR A 17 6.26 12.14 12.50
N ALA A 18 6.54 12.95 11.46
CA ALA A 18 5.55 13.83 10.85
C ALA A 18 4.53 13.02 10.04
N CYS A 19 3.65 12.32 10.77
CA CYS A 19 2.58 11.50 10.27
C CYS A 19 1.31 11.77 11.07
N GLU A 20 0.15 11.63 10.44
CA GLU A 20 -1.14 11.90 11.08
C GLU A 20 -2.19 10.85 10.76
N GLY A 21 -3.13 10.64 11.69
CA GLY A 21 -4.27 9.76 11.57
C GLY A 21 -3.91 8.27 11.43
N PHE A 22 -4.95 7.46 11.18
CA PHE A 22 -4.82 6.03 10.96
C PHE A 22 -5.96 5.54 10.05
N VAL A 23 -5.63 4.99 8.89
CA VAL A 23 -6.61 4.41 7.95
C VAL A 23 -6.49 2.89 7.98
N ARG A 24 -7.53 2.20 8.39
CA ARG A 24 -7.58 0.72 8.44
C ARG A 24 -7.66 0.13 7.03
N GLY A 25 -7.04 -1.02 6.82
CA GLY A 25 -7.30 -1.85 5.65
C GLY A 25 -8.77 -2.28 5.58
N ARG A 26 -9.27 -2.52 4.39
CA ARG A 26 -10.67 -2.84 4.11
C ARG A 26 -10.78 -4.01 3.14
N GLY A 27 -11.72 -4.91 3.41
CA GLY A 27 -12.04 -6.07 2.60
C GLY A 27 -12.36 -7.30 3.45
N PRO A 28 -12.79 -8.39 2.83
CA PRO A 28 -13.12 -9.62 3.52
C PRO A 28 -11.83 -10.37 3.94
N ARG A 29 -11.94 -11.13 5.04
CA ARG A 29 -10.96 -12.18 5.34
C ARG A 29 -11.10 -13.28 4.28
N GLY A 30 -9.99 -13.82 3.83
CA GLY A 30 -9.99 -14.81 2.76
C GLY A 30 -10.22 -14.21 1.36
N ALA A 31 -10.01 -12.89 1.19
CA ALA A 31 -9.94 -12.28 -0.13
C ALA A 31 -8.79 -12.91 -0.93
N ASP A 32 -9.08 -13.38 -2.15
CA ASP A 32 -8.04 -13.96 -3.02
C ASP A 32 -6.98 -12.93 -3.43
N LEU A 33 -7.38 -11.67 -3.60
CA LEU A 33 -6.50 -10.57 -4.01
C LEU A 33 -6.33 -9.56 -2.87
N MET A 34 -5.07 -9.24 -2.53
CA MET A 34 -4.77 -8.22 -1.53
C MET A 34 -3.88 -7.12 -2.14
N PHE A 35 -4.45 -5.94 -2.28
CA PHE A 35 -3.76 -4.76 -2.79
C PHE A 35 -3.08 -3.99 -1.66
N VAL A 36 -1.78 -3.75 -1.81
CA VAL A 36 -0.96 -3.06 -0.82
C VAL A 36 -0.40 -1.76 -1.42
N GLY A 37 -0.91 -0.62 -0.97
CA GLY A 37 -0.41 0.70 -1.37
C GLY A 37 0.76 1.20 -0.53
N GLU A 38 1.13 2.47 -0.72
CA GLU A 38 2.21 3.14 0.02
C GLU A 38 1.72 3.65 1.39
N ALA A 39 0.86 4.63 1.41
CA ALA A 39 0.30 5.30 2.59
C ALA A 39 -0.97 6.07 2.22
N PRO A 40 -1.86 6.39 3.19
CA PRO A 40 -3.01 7.22 2.92
C PRO A 40 -2.61 8.66 2.60
N GLY A 41 -3.39 9.32 1.77
CA GLY A 41 -3.37 10.76 1.56
C GLY A 41 -4.37 11.49 2.48
N LYS A 42 -4.51 12.81 2.25
CA LYS A 42 -5.42 13.64 3.04
C LYS A 42 -6.88 13.18 2.92
N THR A 43 -7.34 12.91 1.70
CA THR A 43 -8.72 12.47 1.43
C THR A 43 -9.02 11.13 2.10
N GLU A 44 -8.07 10.21 2.08
CA GLU A 44 -8.22 8.91 2.74
C GLU A 44 -8.37 9.05 4.26
N LEU A 45 -7.68 10.00 4.89
CA LEU A 45 -7.86 10.30 6.31
C LEU A 45 -9.25 10.88 6.61
N GLU A 46 -9.71 11.82 5.79
CA GLU A 46 -11.02 12.47 5.95
C GLU A 46 -12.17 11.48 5.79
N VAL A 47 -12.04 10.54 4.84
CA VAL A 47 -13.06 9.52 4.54
C VAL A 47 -12.91 8.26 5.41
N GLY A 48 -11.72 7.98 5.95
CA GLY A 48 -11.42 6.78 6.72
C GLY A 48 -11.35 5.50 5.88
N LYS A 49 -11.09 5.62 4.56
CA LYS A 49 -11.02 4.47 3.63
C LYS A 49 -9.81 4.61 2.70
N PRO A 50 -9.10 3.50 2.38
CA PRO A 50 -7.97 3.54 1.45
C PRO A 50 -8.44 3.80 0.01
N PHE A 51 -7.62 4.50 -0.77
CA PHE A 51 -7.86 4.78 -2.19
C PHE A 51 -9.20 5.45 -2.49
N THR A 52 -9.50 6.56 -1.83
CA THR A 52 -10.71 7.39 -2.04
C THR A 52 -10.41 8.72 -2.72
N GLY A 53 -9.16 9.15 -2.78
CA GLY A 53 -8.70 10.35 -3.47
C GLY A 53 -8.52 10.16 -4.99
N GLN A 54 -7.72 11.02 -5.61
CA GLN A 54 -7.46 10.99 -7.06
C GLN A 54 -6.86 9.65 -7.53
N ALA A 55 -5.89 9.11 -6.78
CA ALA A 55 -5.34 7.78 -7.05
C ALA A 55 -6.41 6.68 -6.93
N GLY A 56 -7.40 6.88 -6.07
CA GLY A 56 -8.53 5.99 -5.90
C GLY A 56 -9.43 5.88 -7.13
N LYS A 57 -9.55 6.94 -7.93
CA LYS A 57 -10.29 6.89 -9.21
C LYS A 57 -9.59 5.98 -10.21
N VAL A 58 -8.27 6.08 -10.33
CA VAL A 58 -7.48 5.18 -11.19
C VAL A 58 -7.59 3.73 -10.68
N PHE A 59 -7.49 3.56 -9.35
CA PHE A 59 -7.63 2.24 -8.73
C PHE A 59 -9.01 1.61 -8.98
N SER A 60 -10.08 2.39 -8.94
CA SER A 60 -11.42 1.90 -9.32
C SER A 60 -11.44 1.39 -10.77
N GLY A 61 -10.79 2.10 -11.70
CA GLY A 61 -10.62 1.61 -13.07
C GLY A 61 -9.85 0.27 -13.17
N TYR A 62 -8.90 0.03 -12.27
CA TYR A 62 -8.22 -1.29 -12.18
C TYR A 62 -9.19 -2.39 -11.72
N LEU A 63 -10.00 -2.12 -10.69
CA LEU A 63 -10.99 -3.07 -10.20
C LEU A 63 -12.06 -3.37 -11.25
N ASP A 64 -12.56 -2.34 -11.93
CA ASP A 64 -13.54 -2.49 -13.03
C ASP A 64 -12.95 -3.38 -14.14
N ARG A 65 -11.68 -3.16 -14.52
CA ARG A 65 -10.99 -3.97 -15.53
C ARG A 65 -10.79 -5.43 -15.10
N LEU A 66 -10.50 -5.65 -13.81
CA LEU A 66 -10.41 -6.99 -13.21
C LEU A 66 -11.78 -7.69 -13.11
N GLY A 67 -12.88 -6.93 -13.17
CA GLY A 67 -14.23 -7.43 -12.94
C GLY A 67 -14.49 -7.79 -11.48
N VAL A 68 -13.94 -7.02 -10.55
CA VAL A 68 -14.13 -7.19 -9.10
C VAL A 68 -14.53 -5.88 -8.44
N THR A 69 -15.25 -5.98 -7.33
CA THR A 69 -15.63 -4.85 -6.49
C THR A 69 -14.63 -4.63 -5.34
N ARG A 70 -14.73 -3.51 -4.65
CA ARG A 70 -13.91 -3.23 -3.46
C ARG A 70 -14.21 -4.19 -2.30
N GLU A 71 -15.40 -4.72 -2.26
CA GLU A 71 -15.91 -5.64 -1.26
C GLU A 71 -15.39 -7.08 -1.45
N GLU A 72 -14.90 -7.41 -2.63
CA GLU A 72 -14.35 -8.74 -2.96
C GLU A 72 -12.85 -8.84 -2.77
N VAL A 73 -12.14 -7.71 -2.62
CA VAL A 73 -10.69 -7.65 -2.48
C VAL A 73 -10.29 -7.03 -1.15
N PHE A 74 -9.09 -7.33 -0.66
CA PHE A 74 -8.54 -6.63 0.51
C PHE A 74 -7.63 -5.50 0.07
N ILE A 75 -7.88 -4.29 0.57
CA ILE A 75 -7.18 -3.07 0.19
C ILE A 75 -6.51 -2.47 1.41
N THR A 76 -5.21 -2.28 1.32
CA THR A 76 -4.39 -1.82 2.43
C THR A 76 -3.17 -1.01 1.95
N SER A 77 -2.25 -0.66 2.86
CA SER A 77 -1.01 0.08 2.54
C SER A 77 0.13 -0.29 3.49
N ALA A 78 1.37 -0.02 3.11
CA ALA A 78 2.55 -0.26 3.93
C ALA A 78 2.54 0.59 5.22
N VAL A 79 2.02 1.81 5.14
CA VAL A 79 1.86 2.73 6.28
C VAL A 79 0.39 3.12 6.39
N ARG A 80 -0.13 3.19 7.61
CA ARG A 80 -1.56 3.51 7.89
C ARG A 80 -1.80 4.97 8.23
N SER A 81 -0.76 5.70 8.62
CA SER A 81 -0.81 7.13 8.89
C SER A 81 -0.33 7.88 7.66
N ARG A 82 -0.84 9.08 7.46
CA ARG A 82 -0.45 9.96 6.36
C ARG A 82 0.90 10.61 6.66
N PRO A 83 1.97 10.32 5.92
CA PRO A 83 3.22 11.06 6.03
C PRO A 83 3.05 12.42 5.35
N TYR A 84 3.43 13.51 6.03
CA TYR A 84 3.32 14.86 5.47
C TYR A 84 4.61 15.65 5.63
N LYS A 85 4.72 16.70 4.82
CA LYS A 85 5.72 17.76 4.97
C LYS A 85 5.02 19.11 5.02
N ILE A 86 5.51 19.98 5.89
CA ILE A 86 5.04 21.35 6.00
C ILE A 86 5.81 22.21 5.01
N ILE A 87 5.07 22.97 4.19
CA ILE A 87 5.64 23.94 3.27
C ILE A 87 5.01 25.29 3.56
N GLU A 88 5.85 26.27 3.90
CA GLU A 88 5.47 27.66 3.98
C GLU A 88 5.59 28.31 2.59
N LYS A 89 4.54 28.95 2.12
CA LYS A 89 4.49 29.71 0.86
C LYS A 89 3.94 31.09 1.13
N VAL A 90 4.39 32.08 0.36
CA VAL A 90 3.76 33.38 0.31
C VAL A 90 2.77 33.39 -0.85
N VAL A 91 1.49 33.63 -0.58
CA VAL A 91 0.42 33.76 -1.56
C VAL A 91 -0.23 35.11 -1.30
N ASP A 92 -0.24 35.99 -2.31
CA ASP A 92 -0.80 37.36 -2.19
C ASP A 92 -0.25 38.17 -0.98
N GLY A 93 1.08 38.05 -0.75
CA GLY A 93 1.76 38.72 0.37
C GLY A 93 1.52 38.10 1.75
N LYS A 94 0.72 37.04 1.86
CA LYS A 94 0.42 36.37 3.12
C LYS A 94 1.16 35.04 3.22
N LYS A 95 1.71 34.77 4.40
CA LYS A 95 2.30 33.44 4.70
C LYS A 95 1.20 32.41 4.83
N VAL A 96 1.26 31.35 4.02
CA VAL A 96 0.33 30.21 4.05
C VAL A 96 1.13 28.94 4.33
N ILE A 97 0.77 28.26 5.40
CA ILE A 97 1.36 26.96 5.78
C ILE A 97 0.44 25.87 5.26
N LYS A 98 0.99 24.93 4.47
CA LYS A 98 0.25 23.78 3.95
C LYS A 98 1.00 22.49 4.18
N ASN A 99 0.25 21.45 4.54
CA ASN A 99 0.75 20.08 4.69
C ASN A 99 0.55 19.32 3.38
N TYR A 100 1.64 18.85 2.79
CA TYR A 100 1.65 18.04 1.56
C TYR A 100 1.98 16.61 1.87
N ASN A 101 1.36 15.66 1.16
CA ASN A 101 1.74 14.26 1.23
C ASN A 101 3.21 14.08 0.81
N ARG A 102 3.87 13.12 1.42
CA ARG A 102 5.21 12.67 1.03
C ARG A 102 5.31 11.15 1.12
N THR A 103 6.28 10.58 0.47
CA THR A 103 6.64 9.16 0.64
C THR A 103 7.11 8.90 2.07
N PRO A 104 6.67 7.81 2.71
CA PRO A 104 7.16 7.40 4.02
C PRO A 104 8.64 6.96 3.93
N ASN A 105 9.38 7.24 4.99
CA ASN A 105 10.73 6.72 5.14
C ASN A 105 10.72 5.28 5.71
N LYS A 106 11.89 4.61 5.69
CA LYS A 106 12.00 3.22 6.16
C LYS A 106 11.62 3.03 7.63
N LYS A 107 11.86 4.02 8.49
CA LYS A 107 11.51 3.95 9.92
C LYS A 107 9.99 4.03 10.12
N GLU A 108 9.31 4.85 9.34
CA GLU A 108 7.84 4.96 9.33
C GLU A 108 7.18 3.68 8.81
N ILE A 109 7.73 3.08 7.75
CA ILE A 109 7.26 1.79 7.24
C ILE A 109 7.45 0.70 8.29
N LEU A 110 8.59 0.68 8.98
CA LEU A 110 8.88 -0.27 10.04
C LEU A 110 7.93 -0.10 11.25
N ALA A 111 7.59 1.13 11.62
CA ALA A 111 6.66 1.41 12.70
C ALA A 111 5.27 0.77 12.48
N HIS A 112 4.83 0.70 11.23
CA HIS A 112 3.54 0.09 10.84
C HIS A 112 3.64 -1.36 10.35
N ALA A 113 4.84 -1.94 10.34
CA ALA A 113 5.04 -3.30 9.86
C ALA A 113 4.16 -4.34 10.57
N PRO A 114 3.94 -4.30 11.91
CA PRO A 114 3.09 -5.28 12.59
C PRO A 114 1.65 -5.33 12.05
N ILE A 115 1.14 -4.19 11.57
CA ILE A 115 -0.21 -4.09 11.04
C ILE A 115 -0.35 -4.85 9.74
N LEU A 116 0.59 -4.62 8.80
CA LEU A 116 0.55 -5.28 7.50
C LEU A 116 0.80 -6.78 7.63
N ASP A 117 1.75 -7.19 8.47
CA ASP A 117 2.05 -8.61 8.72
C ASP A 117 0.83 -9.33 9.27
N GLU A 118 0.13 -8.74 10.26
CA GLU A 118 -1.08 -9.31 10.84
C GLU A 118 -2.23 -9.37 9.82
N GLU A 119 -2.40 -8.35 8.96
CA GLU A 119 -3.42 -8.38 7.92
C GLU A 119 -3.15 -9.48 6.89
N ILE A 120 -1.91 -9.64 6.42
CA ILE A 120 -1.55 -10.73 5.49
C ILE A 120 -1.83 -12.09 6.13
N ARG A 121 -1.47 -12.27 7.41
CA ARG A 121 -1.72 -13.51 8.15
C ARG A 121 -3.22 -13.81 8.32
N GLN A 122 -4.06 -12.79 8.49
CA GLN A 122 -5.51 -12.96 8.65
C GLN A 122 -6.25 -13.12 7.34
N VAL A 123 -5.81 -12.45 6.28
CA VAL A 123 -6.45 -12.49 4.96
C VAL A 123 -6.04 -13.74 4.19
N GLN A 124 -4.78 -14.16 4.29
CA GLN A 124 -4.20 -15.30 3.56
C GLN A 124 -4.49 -15.23 2.05
N PRO A 125 -4.14 -14.11 1.37
CA PRO A 125 -4.51 -13.92 0.00
C PRO A 125 -3.78 -14.90 -0.92
N LYS A 126 -4.42 -15.31 -2.01
CA LYS A 126 -3.77 -16.09 -3.06
C LYS A 126 -2.74 -15.27 -3.84
N ILE A 127 -3.00 -13.96 -4.05
CA ILE A 127 -2.07 -13.05 -4.70
C ILE A 127 -1.93 -11.77 -3.88
N LEU A 128 -0.70 -11.42 -3.52
CA LEU A 128 -0.31 -10.11 -2.98
C LEU A 128 0.03 -9.16 -4.13
N ILE A 129 -0.58 -7.99 -4.16
CA ILE A 129 -0.44 -7.01 -5.24
C ILE A 129 0.15 -5.71 -4.67
N PRO A 130 1.49 -5.62 -4.54
CA PRO A 130 2.13 -4.37 -4.14
C PRO A 130 2.02 -3.33 -5.27
N MET A 131 1.51 -2.15 -4.90
CA MET A 131 1.35 -1.01 -5.79
C MET A 131 2.45 0.01 -5.57
N GLY A 132 3.43 0.03 -6.47
CA GLY A 132 4.55 0.97 -6.44
C GLY A 132 5.73 0.53 -5.56
N LYS A 133 6.80 1.30 -5.66
CA LYS A 133 8.12 0.96 -5.12
C LYS A 133 8.13 0.74 -3.61
N THR A 134 7.40 1.55 -2.85
CA THR A 134 7.35 1.45 -1.39
C THR A 134 6.72 0.13 -0.93
N ALA A 135 5.59 -0.25 -1.53
CA ALA A 135 4.90 -1.50 -1.20
C ALA A 135 5.72 -2.73 -1.63
N VAL A 136 6.34 -2.68 -2.82
CA VAL A 136 7.26 -3.72 -3.28
C VAL A 136 8.40 -3.90 -2.29
N TRP A 137 9.10 -2.80 -1.95
CA TRP A 137 10.20 -2.87 -0.99
C TRP A 137 9.75 -3.42 0.37
N ARG A 138 8.60 -2.97 0.88
CA ARG A 138 8.08 -3.44 2.17
C ARG A 138 7.79 -4.95 2.16
N LEU A 139 7.21 -5.45 1.09
CA LEU A 139 6.85 -6.87 1.00
C LEU A 139 8.02 -7.77 0.64
N THR A 140 8.94 -7.33 -0.23
CA THR A 140 9.95 -8.23 -0.79
C THR A 140 11.39 -7.85 -0.43
N GLY A 141 11.61 -6.64 0.08
CA GLY A 141 12.96 -6.09 0.26
C GLY A 141 13.63 -5.67 -1.05
N TRP A 142 12.99 -5.87 -2.20
CA TRP A 142 13.60 -5.57 -3.51
C TRP A 142 13.77 -4.07 -3.73
N ASN A 143 14.92 -3.72 -4.31
CA ASN A 143 15.24 -2.36 -4.74
C ASN A 143 15.38 -2.29 -6.27
N THR A 144 14.54 -3.01 -6.98
CA THR A 144 14.52 -3.14 -8.44
C THR A 144 13.65 -2.05 -9.06
N SER A 145 13.91 -1.75 -10.34
CA SER A 145 13.06 -0.86 -11.13
C SER A 145 11.65 -1.43 -11.28
N MET A 146 10.63 -0.62 -11.10
CA MET A 146 9.24 -1.03 -11.33
C MET A 146 9.01 -1.54 -12.75
N GLN A 147 9.70 -0.96 -13.73
CA GLN A 147 9.60 -1.36 -15.14
C GLN A 147 10.01 -2.82 -15.38
N GLU A 148 10.91 -3.36 -14.56
CA GLU A 148 11.42 -4.73 -14.70
C GLU A 148 10.49 -5.78 -14.07
N ILE A 149 9.68 -5.38 -13.09
CA ILE A 149 8.92 -6.33 -12.27
C ILE A 149 7.40 -6.21 -12.41
N THR A 150 6.85 -5.08 -12.90
CA THR A 150 5.39 -4.93 -13.02
C THR A 150 4.80 -5.87 -14.05
N GLY A 151 3.60 -6.38 -13.75
CA GLY A 151 2.87 -7.30 -14.60
C GLY A 151 3.43 -8.72 -14.63
N ARG A 152 4.25 -9.11 -13.66
CA ARG A 152 4.84 -10.44 -13.55
C ARG A 152 4.50 -11.07 -12.21
N LEU A 153 4.17 -12.36 -12.23
CA LEU A 153 3.97 -13.15 -11.02
C LEU A 153 5.28 -13.71 -10.52
N PHE A 154 5.53 -13.57 -9.22
CA PHE A 154 6.71 -14.11 -8.54
C PHE A 154 6.28 -14.98 -7.36
N GLU A 155 6.82 -16.18 -7.27
CA GLU A 155 6.73 -17.01 -6.07
C GLU A 155 7.95 -16.74 -5.18
N THR A 156 7.75 -15.95 -4.11
CA THR A 156 8.85 -15.47 -3.27
C THR A 156 8.47 -15.39 -1.80
N SER A 157 9.46 -15.46 -0.92
CA SER A 157 9.27 -15.08 0.49
C SER A 157 9.01 -13.59 0.58
N ILE A 158 8.17 -13.17 1.51
CA ILE A 158 7.96 -11.78 1.83
C ILE A 158 8.66 -11.41 3.14
N MET A 159 8.88 -10.12 3.34
CA MET A 159 9.50 -9.61 4.56
C MET A 159 8.45 -9.43 5.65
N GLU A 160 8.70 -10.03 6.81
CA GLU A 160 7.91 -9.86 8.02
C GLU A 160 8.80 -9.33 9.16
N LEU A 161 8.22 -8.74 10.19
CA LEU A 161 8.97 -8.43 11.41
C LEU A 161 9.44 -9.72 12.09
N GLU A 162 10.67 -9.73 12.53
CA GLU A 162 11.22 -10.86 13.28
C GLU A 162 10.50 -11.07 14.62
N SER A 163 10.20 -9.97 15.30
CA SER A 163 9.33 -9.92 16.48
C SER A 163 8.79 -8.50 16.70
N LEU A 164 7.80 -8.34 17.58
CA LEU A 164 7.28 -7.01 17.92
C LEU A 164 8.33 -6.11 18.59
N ASP A 165 9.30 -6.68 19.31
CA ASP A 165 10.33 -5.91 20.02
C ASP A 165 11.52 -5.55 19.14
N GLN A 166 11.66 -6.20 17.99
CA GLN A 166 12.76 -5.98 17.07
C GLN A 166 12.41 -4.96 15.98
N LYS A 167 13.42 -4.30 15.48
CA LYS A 167 13.31 -3.31 14.37
C LYS A 167 13.93 -3.85 13.09
N THR A 168 13.86 -5.17 12.91
CA THR A 168 14.46 -5.89 11.78
C THR A 168 13.41 -6.73 11.06
N TYR A 169 13.60 -6.89 9.77
CA TYR A 169 12.81 -7.78 8.94
C TYR A 169 13.57 -9.08 8.69
N ARG A 170 12.81 -10.16 8.60
CA ARG A 170 13.29 -11.45 8.09
C ARG A 170 12.39 -11.93 6.94
N PRO A 171 12.87 -12.77 6.03
CA PRO A 171 12.00 -13.42 5.06
C PRO A 171 11.09 -14.44 5.75
N THR A 172 9.85 -14.56 5.28
CA THR A 172 8.94 -15.63 5.69
C THR A 172 9.46 -16.99 5.25
N LYS A 173 9.07 -18.03 5.97
CA LYS A 173 9.37 -19.43 5.56
C LYS A 173 8.55 -19.82 4.36
N GLU A 174 7.29 -19.46 4.34
CA GLU A 174 6.34 -19.66 3.25
C GLU A 174 6.65 -18.72 2.09
N LYS A 175 6.34 -19.19 0.87
CA LYS A 175 6.34 -18.34 -0.32
C LYS A 175 4.95 -17.82 -0.58
N TYR A 176 4.89 -16.65 -1.17
CA TYR A 176 3.69 -15.96 -1.57
C TYR A 176 3.74 -15.64 -3.06
N SER A 177 2.60 -15.72 -3.71
CA SER A 177 2.44 -15.21 -5.07
C SER A 177 2.36 -13.68 -5.01
N VAL A 178 3.36 -13.01 -5.55
CA VAL A 178 3.48 -11.54 -5.53
C VAL A 178 3.42 -11.00 -6.96
N PHE A 179 2.46 -10.10 -7.22
CA PHE A 179 2.25 -9.49 -8.53
C PHE A 179 2.37 -7.96 -8.44
N PRO A 180 3.56 -7.38 -8.64
CA PRO A 180 3.77 -5.94 -8.56
C PRO A 180 3.07 -5.20 -9.70
N ILE A 181 2.47 -4.04 -9.39
CA ILE A 181 1.92 -3.11 -10.38
C ILE A 181 2.37 -1.67 -10.08
N TYR A 182 2.23 -0.78 -11.08
CA TYR A 182 2.43 0.64 -10.84
C TYR A 182 1.41 1.18 -9.83
N HIS A 183 1.88 2.08 -8.95
CA HIS A 183 0.95 2.76 -8.05
C HIS A 183 -0.04 3.62 -8.87
N PRO A 184 -1.35 3.59 -8.57
CA PRO A 184 -2.34 4.35 -9.32
C PRO A 184 -2.01 5.84 -9.45
N ALA A 185 -1.40 6.46 -8.43
CA ALA A 185 -0.95 7.85 -8.51
C ALA A 185 0.14 8.09 -9.57
N ALA A 186 0.95 7.09 -9.93
CA ALA A 186 1.98 7.25 -10.95
C ALA A 186 1.37 7.55 -12.33
N ILE A 187 0.19 7.03 -12.62
CA ILE A 187 -0.55 7.28 -13.86
C ILE A 187 -0.98 8.75 -13.96
N LEU A 188 -1.36 9.37 -12.83
CA LEU A 188 -1.75 10.78 -12.80
C LEU A 188 -0.61 11.72 -13.19
N TYR A 189 0.63 11.36 -12.86
CA TYR A 189 1.82 12.16 -13.15
C TYR A 189 2.53 11.76 -14.45
N ALA A 190 2.33 10.54 -14.92
CA ALA A 190 3.00 9.99 -16.08
C ALA A 190 2.03 9.14 -16.94
N ARG A 191 1.16 9.79 -17.73
CA ARG A 191 0.15 9.13 -18.57
C ARG A 191 0.73 8.08 -19.52
N ARG A 192 2.01 8.19 -19.91
CA ARG A 192 2.70 7.16 -20.71
C ARG A 192 2.71 5.77 -20.07
N LEU A 193 2.51 5.69 -18.74
CA LEU A 193 2.44 4.41 -18.02
C LEU A 193 1.06 3.78 -18.07
N GLU A 194 0.03 4.49 -18.51
CA GLU A 194 -1.37 4.05 -18.44
C GLU A 194 -1.60 2.76 -19.23
N ALA A 195 -1.16 2.73 -20.48
CA ALA A 195 -1.32 1.54 -21.33
C ALA A 195 -0.65 0.30 -20.72
N LYS A 196 0.57 0.46 -20.20
CA LYS A 196 1.29 -0.64 -19.53
C LYS A 196 0.58 -1.07 -18.25
N ALA A 197 0.10 -0.11 -17.44
CA ALA A 197 -0.60 -0.43 -16.20
C ALA A 197 -1.89 -1.22 -16.46
N TYR A 198 -2.68 -0.85 -17.47
CA TYR A 198 -3.87 -1.63 -17.83
C TYR A 198 -3.54 -2.99 -18.44
N GLN A 199 -2.45 -3.09 -19.20
CA GLN A 199 -1.95 -4.40 -19.66
C GLN A 199 -1.57 -5.30 -18.48
N ASP A 200 -0.92 -4.76 -17.45
CA ASP A 200 -0.59 -5.51 -16.22
C ASP A 200 -1.86 -5.98 -15.50
N ILE A 201 -2.91 -5.16 -15.49
CA ILE A 201 -4.21 -5.55 -14.92
C ILE A 201 -4.89 -6.65 -15.75
N ASP A 202 -4.77 -6.64 -17.07
CA ASP A 202 -5.29 -7.74 -17.92
C ASP A 202 -4.56 -9.06 -17.63
N GLN A 203 -3.25 -9.02 -17.41
CA GLN A 203 -2.48 -10.20 -16.99
C GLN A 203 -2.90 -10.70 -15.61
N LEU A 204 -3.10 -9.78 -14.65
CA LEU A 204 -3.61 -10.14 -13.32
C LEU A 204 -5.00 -10.78 -13.39
N LYS A 205 -5.87 -10.29 -14.29
CA LYS A 205 -7.21 -10.87 -14.53
C LYS A 205 -7.12 -12.33 -14.97
N GLN A 206 -6.25 -12.63 -15.94
CA GLN A 206 -6.04 -14.01 -16.41
C GLN A 206 -5.54 -14.92 -15.28
N LEU A 207 -4.62 -14.44 -14.44
CA LEU A 207 -4.15 -15.18 -13.27
C LEU A 207 -5.28 -15.40 -12.26
N LYS A 208 -6.06 -14.37 -11.94
CA LYS A 208 -7.20 -14.45 -11.02
C LYS A 208 -8.22 -15.50 -11.49
N ASP A 209 -8.52 -15.56 -12.77
CA ASP A 209 -9.50 -16.48 -13.33
C ASP A 209 -8.98 -17.95 -13.36
N SER A 210 -7.70 -18.17 -13.09
CA SER A 210 -7.05 -19.49 -13.05
C SER A 210 -6.84 -20.05 -11.63
N ILE A 211 -7.14 -19.30 -10.58
CA ILE A 211 -6.96 -19.67 -9.16
C ILE A 211 -8.30 -19.84 -8.46
#